data_3665aecc00ac8427d913b12163c722ed
#
_entry.id   3665aecc00ac8427d913b12163c722ed
#
_cell.length_a   1.000
_cell.length_b   1.000
_cell.length_c   1.000
_cell.angle_alpha   90.00
_cell.angle_beta   90.00
_cell.angle_gamma   90.00
#
_symmetry.space_group_name_H-M   'P 1'
#
loop_
_entity.id
_entity.type
_entity.pdbx_description
1 polymer ?
#
loop_
_entity_poly.entity_id
_entity_poly.type
_entity_poly.pdbx_seq_one_letter_code
_entity_poly.pdbx_strand_id
1 'polypeptide(L)'
;AYVLAISQKSVKLYEFTAAQELEPLDVSDLPADFSEVTKRTLQRDRAPAGRLQGDEGAEILQRQFLRAVEKAVRPVVSGSNMPLILATTQEFQAMYRSLNGYDMLADKGADGRPEGLPEEEIRQAIPPIVKALRQERIQQWCDLYYQRQSESRSIADLAIIAKFATRGQVSHLLVEVDSVQYGTLSDTGEMALSDTRSAETYDVINEIVIRVIGNGGEVLGVLTEADAPKELMPMAAVLRWA
;
A
#
# COMPACT_ATOMS: atom_id res chain seq x y z
N ALA A 1 5.72 -0.44 -2.13
CA ALA A 1 4.75 0.30 -2.94
C ALA A 1 4.90 -0.07 -4.41
N TYR A 2 3.82 0.07 -5.17
CA TYR A 2 3.91 0.03 -6.63
C TYR A 2 4.05 1.45 -7.19
N VAL A 3 4.79 1.57 -8.30
CA VAL A 3 4.97 2.82 -9.03
C VAL A 3 4.62 2.60 -10.50
N LEU A 4 3.58 3.27 -10.97
CA LEU A 4 3.15 3.21 -12.37
C LEU A 4 3.61 4.45 -13.11
N ALA A 5 4.65 4.29 -13.90
CA ALA A 5 5.19 5.34 -14.76
C ALA A 5 4.50 5.30 -16.13
N ILE A 6 3.81 6.38 -16.47
CA ILE A 6 3.05 6.49 -17.73
C ILE A 6 3.53 7.70 -18.51
N SER A 7 3.88 7.50 -19.76
CA SER A 7 4.13 8.54 -20.75
C SER A 7 3.51 8.16 -22.10
N GLN A 8 3.56 9.08 -23.06
CA GLN A 8 3.13 8.75 -24.42
C GLN A 8 4.04 7.72 -25.10
N LYS A 9 5.29 7.60 -24.66
CA LYS A 9 6.32 6.75 -25.28
C LYS A 9 6.56 5.43 -24.55
N SER A 10 6.13 5.33 -23.29
CA SER A 10 6.36 4.12 -22.50
C SER A 10 5.42 4.02 -21.32
N VAL A 11 5.09 2.78 -20.94
CA VAL A 11 4.40 2.45 -19.68
C VAL A 11 5.22 1.40 -18.96
N LYS A 12 5.48 1.62 -17.68
CA LYS A 12 6.21 0.67 -16.84
C LYS A 12 5.60 0.62 -15.44
N LEU A 13 5.49 -0.58 -14.91
CA LEU A 13 5.14 -0.82 -13.52
C LEU A 13 6.40 -1.23 -12.77
N TYR A 14 6.63 -0.64 -11.61
CA TYR A 14 7.73 -0.99 -10.73
C TYR A 14 7.21 -1.38 -9.35
N GLU A 15 7.93 -2.25 -8.68
CA GLU A 15 7.88 -2.39 -7.24
C GLU A 15 8.94 -1.51 -6.60
N PHE A 16 8.53 -0.66 -5.66
CA PHE A 16 9.44 0.12 -4.83
C PHE A 16 9.65 -0.63 -3.52
N THR A 17 10.85 -1.16 -3.34
CA THR A 17 11.21 -2.05 -2.24
C THR A 17 11.60 -1.33 -0.95
N ALA A 18 11.74 -2.06 0.15
CA ALA A 18 12.25 -1.51 1.41
C ALA A 18 13.70 -1.00 1.30
N ALA A 19 14.49 -1.54 0.37
CA ALA A 19 15.85 -1.07 0.04
C ALA A 19 15.86 0.24 -0.77
N GLN A 20 14.68 0.84 -1.02
CA GLN A 20 14.49 2.04 -1.85
C GLN A 20 14.92 1.84 -3.32
N GLU A 21 14.78 0.63 -3.82
CA GLU A 21 15.05 0.29 -5.21
C GLU A 21 13.76 0.18 -6.01
N LEU A 22 13.84 0.53 -7.31
CA LEU A 22 12.76 0.36 -8.27
C LEU A 22 13.03 -0.90 -9.07
N GLU A 23 12.26 -1.94 -8.81
CA GLU A 23 12.34 -3.19 -9.55
C GLU A 23 11.24 -3.23 -10.61
N PRO A 24 11.59 -3.33 -11.91
CA PRO A 24 10.58 -3.39 -12.95
C PRO A 24 9.81 -4.71 -12.88
N LEU A 25 8.49 -4.60 -12.95
CA LEU A 25 7.59 -5.75 -13.01
C LEU A 25 7.19 -6.03 -14.46
N ASP A 26 7.28 -7.29 -14.85
CA ASP A 26 6.73 -7.74 -16.13
C ASP A 26 5.20 -7.91 -16.01
N VAL A 27 4.47 -7.13 -16.80
CA VAL A 27 3.01 -7.11 -16.76
C VAL A 27 2.46 -7.54 -18.11
N SER A 28 1.80 -8.68 -18.14
CA SER A 28 1.15 -9.18 -19.35
C SER A 28 0.14 -8.17 -19.89
N ASP A 29 0.09 -8.01 -21.21
CA ASP A 29 -0.83 -7.11 -21.91
C ASP A 29 -0.67 -5.61 -21.59
N LEU A 30 0.40 -5.20 -20.86
CA LEU A 30 0.67 -3.78 -20.65
C LEU A 30 1.04 -3.13 -21.99
N PRO A 31 0.32 -2.06 -22.41
CA PRO A 31 0.68 -1.36 -23.65
C PRO A 31 2.10 -0.79 -23.53
N ALA A 32 2.92 -1.01 -24.55
CA ALA A 32 4.28 -0.49 -24.56
C ALA A 32 4.28 1.06 -24.64
N ASP A 33 3.36 1.61 -25.43
CA ASP A 33 3.22 3.06 -25.64
C ASP A 33 1.78 3.43 -26.09
N PHE A 34 1.55 4.74 -26.18
CA PHE A 34 0.27 5.28 -26.65
C PHE A 34 -0.07 4.87 -28.09
N SER A 35 0.92 4.74 -28.97
CA SER A 35 0.71 4.45 -30.39
C SER A 35 0.18 3.03 -30.63
N GLU A 36 0.52 2.09 -29.77
CA GLU A 36 0.06 0.71 -29.84
C GLU A 36 -1.47 0.62 -29.69
N VAL A 37 -2.01 1.30 -28.67
CA VAL A 37 -3.46 1.30 -28.43
C VAL A 37 -4.19 2.06 -29.51
N THR A 38 -3.65 3.20 -29.94
CA THR A 38 -4.24 4.02 -31.01
C THR A 38 -4.35 3.24 -32.32
N LYS A 39 -3.31 2.51 -32.72
CA LYS A 39 -3.32 1.67 -33.92
C LYS A 39 -4.38 0.55 -33.82
N ARG A 40 -4.49 -0.13 -32.67
CA ARG A 40 -5.49 -1.17 -32.44
C ARG A 40 -6.92 -0.62 -32.49
N THR A 41 -7.15 0.56 -31.96
CA THR A 41 -8.46 1.23 -31.97
C THR A 41 -8.86 1.64 -33.39
N LEU A 42 -7.97 2.26 -34.16
CA LEU A 42 -8.23 2.66 -35.55
C LEU A 42 -8.48 1.46 -36.47
N GLN A 43 -7.88 0.31 -36.18
CA GLN A 43 -8.13 -0.93 -36.96
C GLN A 43 -9.46 -1.60 -36.61
N ARG A 44 -9.94 -1.50 -35.35
CA ARG A 44 -11.20 -2.09 -34.90
C ARG A 44 -12.43 -1.25 -35.23
N ASP A 45 -12.34 0.05 -35.09
CA ASP A 45 -13.42 0.97 -35.41
C ASP A 45 -13.34 1.33 -36.87
N ARG A 46 -14.29 0.79 -37.68
CA ARG A 46 -14.59 1.25 -39.04
C ARG A 46 -15.19 2.67 -39.04
N ALA A 47 -15.10 3.40 -37.97
CA ALA A 47 -15.58 4.78 -37.87
C ALA A 47 -14.73 5.72 -38.74
N PRO A 48 -15.34 6.69 -39.46
CA PRO A 48 -14.60 7.62 -40.29
C PRO A 48 -13.56 8.36 -39.43
N ALA A 49 -12.31 8.39 -39.92
CA ALA A 49 -11.18 9.06 -39.29
C ALA A 49 -11.45 10.53 -38.88
N GLY A 50 -12.50 11.14 -39.43
CA GLY A 50 -12.89 12.52 -39.13
C GLY A 50 -13.52 12.77 -37.75
N ARG A 51 -13.95 11.72 -37.01
CA ARG A 51 -14.50 11.87 -35.62
C ARG A 51 -13.43 11.92 -34.54
N LEU A 52 -12.20 11.58 -34.86
CA LEU A 52 -11.07 11.56 -33.91
C LEU A 52 -10.10 12.71 -34.18
N GLN A 53 -10.49 13.71 -35.00
CA GLN A 53 -9.72 14.94 -35.21
C GLN A 53 -10.18 16.03 -34.25
N GLY A 54 -9.20 16.70 -33.60
CA GLY A 54 -9.43 17.73 -32.59
C GLY A 54 -9.17 17.27 -31.17
N ASP A 55 -9.29 18.17 -30.22
CA ASP A 55 -8.96 17.96 -28.80
C ASP A 55 -9.86 16.86 -28.17
N GLU A 56 -11.15 16.80 -28.52
CA GLU A 56 -12.05 15.75 -28.05
C GLU A 56 -11.62 14.34 -28.51
N GLY A 57 -11.14 14.23 -29.74
CA GLY A 57 -10.63 12.96 -30.27
C GLY A 57 -9.34 12.51 -29.56
N ALA A 58 -8.46 13.45 -29.24
CA ALA A 58 -7.25 13.18 -28.48
C ALA A 58 -7.57 12.67 -27.06
N GLU A 59 -8.52 13.30 -26.37
CA GLU A 59 -8.96 12.88 -25.03
C GLU A 59 -9.58 11.46 -25.05
N ILE A 60 -10.39 11.14 -26.04
CA ILE A 60 -10.96 9.79 -26.19
C ILE A 60 -9.86 8.74 -26.32
N LEU A 61 -8.85 9.00 -27.15
CA LEU A 61 -7.72 8.09 -27.34
C LEU A 61 -6.85 7.95 -26.07
N GLN A 62 -6.59 9.04 -25.36
CA GLN A 62 -5.88 9.03 -24.08
C GLN A 62 -6.64 8.21 -23.04
N ARG A 63 -7.97 8.39 -22.95
CA ARG A 63 -8.83 7.63 -22.04
C ARG A 63 -8.84 6.12 -22.37
N GLN A 64 -8.85 5.76 -23.66
CA GLN A 64 -8.77 4.36 -24.08
C GLN A 64 -7.41 3.75 -23.73
N PHE A 65 -6.33 4.50 -23.93
CA PHE A 65 -4.99 4.09 -23.55
C PHE A 65 -4.90 3.82 -22.05
N LEU A 66 -5.32 4.77 -21.20
CA LEU A 66 -5.28 4.62 -19.75
C LEU A 66 -6.19 3.50 -19.24
N ARG A 67 -7.32 3.21 -19.92
CA ARG A 67 -8.13 2.03 -19.63
C ARG A 67 -7.41 0.72 -19.92
N ALA A 68 -6.66 0.66 -21.02
CA ALA A 68 -5.86 -0.51 -21.34
C ALA A 68 -4.75 -0.73 -20.31
N VAL A 69 -4.08 0.36 -19.88
CA VAL A 69 -3.08 0.33 -18.81
C VAL A 69 -3.69 -0.15 -17.50
N GLU A 70 -4.81 0.43 -17.06
CA GLU A 70 -5.48 0.06 -15.82
C GLU A 70 -5.91 -1.42 -15.83
N LYS A 71 -6.46 -1.88 -16.94
CA LYS A 71 -6.87 -3.28 -17.11
C LYS A 71 -5.70 -4.25 -16.97
N ALA A 72 -4.51 -3.88 -17.46
CA ALA A 72 -3.32 -4.73 -17.37
C ALA A 72 -2.69 -4.68 -15.96
N VAL A 73 -2.68 -3.51 -15.31
CA VAL A 73 -2.04 -3.30 -14.00
C VAL A 73 -2.89 -3.86 -12.86
N ARG A 74 -4.22 -3.71 -12.91
CA ARG A 74 -5.13 -4.11 -11.83
C ARG A 74 -4.91 -5.54 -11.32
N PRO A 75 -4.80 -6.60 -12.16
CA PRO A 75 -4.59 -7.96 -11.67
C PRO A 75 -3.28 -8.14 -10.89
N VAL A 76 -2.24 -7.35 -11.23
CA VAL A 76 -0.93 -7.43 -10.59
C VAL A 76 -0.95 -6.80 -9.20
N VAL A 77 -1.61 -5.64 -9.05
CA VAL A 77 -1.64 -4.90 -7.78
C VAL A 77 -2.72 -5.40 -6.82
N SER A 78 -3.78 -6.03 -7.34
CA SER A 78 -4.91 -6.52 -6.54
C SER A 78 -4.48 -7.57 -5.53
N GLY A 79 -4.97 -7.45 -4.30
CA GLY A 79 -4.69 -8.38 -3.21
C GLY A 79 -3.39 -8.14 -2.44
N SER A 80 -2.56 -7.16 -2.87
CA SER A 80 -1.29 -6.85 -2.20
C SER A 80 -1.42 -5.89 -1.02
N ASN A 81 -2.50 -5.12 -0.93
CA ASN A 81 -2.69 -4.00 0.01
C ASN A 81 -1.55 -2.95 0.01
N MET A 82 -0.77 -2.89 -1.07
CA MET A 82 0.31 -1.93 -1.25
C MET A 82 -0.17 -0.70 -2.03
N PRO A 83 0.24 0.53 -1.66
CA PRO A 83 -0.15 1.72 -2.39
C PRO A 83 0.40 1.70 -3.82
N LEU A 84 -0.44 2.13 -4.79
CA LEU A 84 -0.05 2.37 -6.18
C LEU A 84 0.16 3.88 -6.36
N ILE A 85 1.38 4.28 -6.72
CA ILE A 85 1.78 5.67 -6.93
C ILE A 85 1.91 5.93 -8.43
N LEU A 86 1.27 6.98 -8.92
CA LEU A 86 1.40 7.38 -10.32
C LEU A 86 2.64 8.27 -10.52
N ALA A 87 3.42 8.00 -11.56
CA ALA A 87 4.52 8.85 -12.02
C ALA A 87 4.23 9.28 -13.47
N THR A 88 3.51 10.38 -13.64
CA THR A 88 3.03 10.87 -14.94
C THR A 88 2.57 12.31 -14.83
N THR A 89 2.17 12.93 -15.96
CA THR A 89 1.64 14.29 -15.97
C THR A 89 0.37 14.41 -15.13
N GLN A 90 0.09 15.61 -14.60
CA GLN A 90 -1.11 15.86 -13.79
C GLN A 90 -2.41 15.52 -14.53
N GLU A 91 -2.45 15.78 -15.84
CA GLU A 91 -3.58 15.44 -16.71
C GLU A 91 -3.83 13.93 -16.73
N PHE A 92 -2.78 13.11 -16.97
CA PHE A 92 -2.88 11.66 -16.96
C PHE A 92 -3.18 11.12 -15.55
N GLN A 93 -2.65 11.74 -14.49
CA GLN A 93 -3.00 11.38 -13.12
C GLN A 93 -4.51 11.56 -12.86
N ALA A 94 -5.08 12.71 -13.22
CA ALA A 94 -6.51 12.99 -13.04
C ALA A 94 -7.38 12.01 -13.85
N MET A 95 -7.01 11.77 -15.09
CA MET A 95 -7.73 10.85 -15.97
C MET A 95 -7.64 9.40 -15.47
N TYR A 96 -6.44 8.93 -15.08
CA TYR A 96 -6.26 7.58 -14.55
C TYR A 96 -7.07 7.36 -13.27
N ARG A 97 -7.08 8.32 -12.32
CA ARG A 97 -7.91 8.27 -11.10
C ARG A 97 -9.38 8.09 -11.42
N SER A 98 -9.90 8.74 -12.47
CA SER A 98 -11.30 8.58 -12.89
C SER A 98 -11.65 7.20 -13.44
N LEU A 99 -10.66 6.42 -13.84
CA LEU A 99 -10.80 5.09 -14.44
C LEU A 99 -10.42 3.96 -13.49
N ASN A 100 -9.67 4.29 -12.43
CA ASN A 100 -9.09 3.34 -11.51
C ASN A 100 -10.13 2.59 -10.69
N GLY A 101 -9.92 1.30 -10.55
CA GLY A 101 -10.71 0.43 -9.67
C GLY A 101 -9.88 -0.25 -8.57
N TYR A 102 -8.68 0.24 -8.30
CA TYR A 102 -7.82 -0.23 -7.22
C TYR A 102 -7.90 0.69 -6.01
N ASP A 103 -8.35 0.17 -4.86
CA ASP A 103 -8.66 0.98 -3.67
C ASP A 103 -7.43 1.64 -3.04
N MET A 104 -6.22 1.09 -3.26
CA MET A 104 -4.97 1.60 -2.69
C MET A 104 -4.21 2.53 -3.66
N LEU A 105 -4.92 3.19 -4.60
CA LEU A 105 -4.30 4.22 -5.43
C LEU A 105 -3.99 5.46 -4.58
N ALA A 106 -2.73 5.87 -4.55
CA ALA A 106 -2.28 7.02 -3.77
C ALA A 106 -2.86 8.34 -4.31
N ASP A 107 -3.31 9.23 -3.42
CA ASP A 107 -3.84 10.55 -3.80
C ASP A 107 -2.79 11.46 -4.43
N LYS A 108 -1.53 11.32 -4.00
CA LYS A 108 -0.39 12.05 -4.54
C LYS A 108 0.46 11.14 -5.40
N GLY A 109 0.88 11.66 -6.56
CA GLY A 109 1.83 11.00 -7.45
C GLY A 109 3.05 11.87 -7.69
N ALA A 110 4.03 11.33 -8.40
CA ALA A 110 5.18 12.09 -8.92
C ALA A 110 4.76 12.82 -10.20
N ASP A 111 5.01 14.14 -10.25
CA ASP A 111 4.71 14.94 -11.43
C ASP A 111 5.68 14.59 -12.56
N GLY A 112 5.12 14.13 -13.66
CA GLY A 112 5.84 13.72 -14.85
C GLY A 112 5.80 14.73 -15.98
N ARG A 113 6.51 14.37 -17.07
CA ARG A 113 6.50 15.08 -18.35
C ARG A 113 5.83 14.20 -19.42
N PRO A 114 5.34 14.78 -20.53
CA PRO A 114 4.74 13.99 -21.61
C PRO A 114 5.68 12.92 -22.19
N GLU A 115 6.99 13.20 -22.18
CA GLU A 115 8.05 12.28 -22.64
C GLU A 115 8.33 11.16 -21.65
N GLY A 116 7.85 11.29 -20.41
CA GLY A 116 8.12 10.41 -19.27
C GLY A 116 9.18 10.96 -18.33
N LEU A 117 9.30 10.33 -17.17
CA LEU A 117 10.36 10.57 -16.19
C LEU A 117 11.47 9.54 -16.38
N PRO A 118 12.74 9.96 -16.40
CA PRO A 118 13.85 9.03 -16.23
C PRO A 118 13.73 8.25 -14.92
N GLU A 119 14.17 7.00 -14.90
CA GLU A 119 14.06 6.13 -13.73
C GLU A 119 14.72 6.73 -12.49
N GLU A 120 15.85 7.43 -12.67
CA GLU A 120 16.55 8.11 -11.59
C GLU A 120 15.70 9.23 -10.96
N GLU A 121 14.96 10.00 -11.77
CA GLU A 121 14.05 11.03 -11.26
C GLU A 121 12.86 10.40 -10.51
N ILE A 122 12.35 9.27 -11.00
CA ILE A 122 11.32 8.49 -10.29
C ILE A 122 11.87 8.02 -8.93
N ARG A 123 13.08 7.45 -8.92
CA ARG A 123 13.74 6.95 -7.70
C ARG A 123 13.89 8.05 -6.64
N GLN A 124 14.14 9.29 -7.04
CA GLN A 124 14.24 10.43 -6.12
C GLN A 124 12.88 10.97 -5.68
N ALA A 125 11.86 10.90 -6.52
CA ALA A 125 10.53 11.45 -6.23
C ALA A 125 9.67 10.54 -5.34
N ILE A 126 9.86 9.23 -5.38
CA ILE A 126 9.00 8.27 -4.70
C ILE A 126 9.18 8.20 -3.18
N PRO A 127 10.42 8.20 -2.61
CA PRO A 127 10.61 8.07 -1.16
C PRO A 127 9.83 9.06 -0.30
N PRO A 128 9.79 10.38 -0.60
CA PRO A 128 9.00 11.32 0.18
C PRO A 128 7.49 11.05 0.10
N ILE A 129 6.98 10.54 -1.04
CA ILE A 129 5.57 10.19 -1.20
C ILE A 129 5.24 8.96 -0.33
N VAL A 130 6.06 7.92 -0.40
CA VAL A 130 5.90 6.71 0.42
C VAL A 130 5.95 7.05 1.91
N LYS A 131 6.89 7.92 2.32
CA LYS A 131 6.98 8.39 3.71
C LYS A 131 5.71 9.11 4.16
N ALA A 132 5.17 10.00 3.31
CA ALA A 132 3.94 10.73 3.62
C ALA A 132 2.73 9.79 3.73
N LEU A 133 2.57 8.84 2.80
CA LEU A 133 1.51 7.82 2.85
C LEU A 133 1.58 6.96 4.11
N ARG A 134 2.80 6.59 4.52
CA ARG A 134 3.02 5.82 5.74
C ARG A 134 2.63 6.62 6.97
N GLN A 135 3.05 7.90 7.06
CA GLN A 135 2.69 8.78 8.18
C GLN A 135 1.17 8.99 8.27
N GLU A 136 0.51 9.18 7.14
CA GLU A 136 -0.95 9.30 7.08
C GLU A 136 -1.65 8.03 7.58
N ARG A 137 -1.18 6.85 7.18
CA ARG A 137 -1.72 5.57 7.66
C ARG A 137 -1.54 5.37 9.17
N ILE A 138 -0.37 5.76 9.70
CA ILE A 138 -0.10 5.72 11.15
C ILE A 138 -1.03 6.69 11.87
N GLN A 139 -1.20 7.91 11.35
CA GLN A 139 -2.12 8.89 11.95
C GLN A 139 -3.56 8.38 11.98
N GLN A 140 -4.06 7.82 10.87
CA GLN A 140 -5.40 7.22 10.80
C GLN A 140 -5.57 6.09 11.83
N TRP A 141 -4.53 5.28 12.01
CA TRP A 141 -4.52 4.22 13.02
C TRP A 141 -4.60 4.80 14.44
N CYS A 142 -3.80 5.84 14.73
CA CYS A 142 -3.83 6.51 16.04
C CYS A 142 -5.19 7.16 16.31
N ASP A 143 -5.78 7.82 15.31
CA ASP A 143 -7.11 8.43 15.43
C ASP A 143 -8.18 7.37 15.77
N LEU A 144 -8.12 6.21 15.09
CA LEU A 144 -8.99 5.08 15.40
C LEU A 144 -8.78 4.57 16.83
N TYR A 145 -7.52 4.43 17.28
CA TYR A 145 -7.20 3.98 18.63
C TYR A 145 -7.80 4.89 19.70
N TYR A 146 -7.59 6.21 19.59
CA TYR A 146 -8.11 7.17 20.55
C TYR A 146 -9.63 7.31 20.49
N GLN A 147 -10.25 7.18 19.32
CA GLN A 147 -11.69 7.11 19.19
C GLN A 147 -12.27 5.91 19.96
N ARG A 148 -11.64 4.75 19.86
CA ARG A 148 -12.08 3.51 20.52
C ARG A 148 -11.76 3.44 22.02
N GLN A 149 -10.94 4.37 22.52
CA GLN A 149 -10.59 4.42 23.95
C GLN A 149 -11.83 4.67 24.84
N SER A 150 -12.74 5.54 24.42
CA SER A 150 -13.99 5.80 25.15
C SER A 150 -14.94 4.59 25.22
N GLU A 151 -14.77 3.64 24.29
CA GLU A 151 -15.55 2.40 24.21
C GLU A 151 -14.85 1.22 24.95
N SER A 152 -13.74 1.47 25.64
CA SER A 152 -12.87 0.44 26.24
C SER A 152 -12.38 -0.61 25.23
N ARG A 153 -12.18 -0.21 23.96
CA ARG A 153 -11.78 -1.05 22.84
C ARG A 153 -10.38 -0.77 22.32
N SER A 154 -9.57 -0.06 23.08
CA SER A 154 -8.17 0.19 22.75
C SER A 154 -7.28 -0.18 23.93
N ILE A 155 -6.16 -0.84 23.66
CA ILE A 155 -5.26 -1.43 24.66
C ILE A 155 -3.81 -1.27 24.20
N ALA A 156 -2.92 -0.92 25.17
CA ALA A 156 -1.47 -0.84 24.93
C ALA A 156 -0.68 -1.76 25.91
N ASP A 157 -1.35 -2.63 26.66
CA ASP A 157 -0.71 -3.61 27.52
C ASP A 157 -0.44 -4.92 26.79
N LEU A 158 0.81 -5.32 26.67
CA LEU A 158 1.25 -6.49 25.92
C LEU A 158 0.59 -7.79 26.39
N ALA A 159 0.46 -7.99 27.72
CA ALA A 159 -0.13 -9.22 28.28
C ALA A 159 -1.63 -9.30 27.99
N ILE A 160 -2.32 -8.16 27.99
CA ILE A 160 -3.73 -8.08 27.67
C ILE A 160 -3.94 -8.29 26.17
N ILE A 161 -3.11 -7.66 25.32
CA ILE A 161 -3.14 -7.83 23.86
C ILE A 161 -2.95 -9.31 23.50
N ALA A 162 -2.00 -10.01 24.13
CA ALA A 162 -1.75 -11.43 23.91
C ALA A 162 -3.01 -12.30 24.12
N LYS A 163 -3.77 -12.04 25.18
CA LYS A 163 -5.04 -12.73 25.47
C LYS A 163 -6.10 -12.45 24.40
N PHE A 164 -6.26 -11.20 24.03
CA PHE A 164 -7.24 -10.80 23.01
C PHE A 164 -6.86 -11.28 21.60
N ALA A 165 -5.57 -11.25 21.25
CA ALA A 165 -5.07 -11.79 19.99
C ALA A 165 -5.35 -13.29 19.85
N THR A 166 -5.09 -14.04 20.93
CA THR A 166 -5.38 -15.48 21.00
C THR A 166 -6.87 -15.80 20.83
N ARG A 167 -7.76 -14.94 21.32
CA ARG A 167 -9.22 -15.07 21.19
C ARG A 167 -9.79 -14.53 19.88
N GLY A 168 -8.94 -13.99 18.96
CA GLY A 168 -9.38 -13.39 17.70
C GLY A 168 -10.12 -12.06 17.86
N GLN A 169 -9.96 -11.37 18.99
CA GLN A 169 -10.67 -10.14 19.30
C GLN A 169 -9.96 -8.87 18.82
N VAL A 170 -8.70 -8.96 18.39
CA VAL A 170 -7.95 -7.83 17.83
C VAL A 170 -8.38 -7.58 16.38
N SER A 171 -8.80 -6.35 16.08
CA SER A 171 -9.11 -5.91 14.72
C SER A 171 -7.94 -5.25 14.05
N HIS A 172 -7.23 -4.35 14.77
CA HIS A 172 -6.06 -3.63 14.25
C HIS A 172 -4.96 -3.65 15.32
N LEU A 173 -3.74 -3.94 14.88
CA LEU A 173 -2.55 -3.99 15.72
C LEU A 173 -1.50 -3.01 15.18
N LEU A 174 -0.98 -2.15 16.04
CA LEU A 174 0.24 -1.39 15.81
C LEU A 174 1.40 -2.10 16.51
N VAL A 175 2.52 -2.26 15.83
CA VAL A 175 3.70 -2.94 16.39
C VAL A 175 4.99 -2.28 15.94
N GLU A 176 5.93 -2.11 16.85
CA GLU A 176 7.30 -1.69 16.52
C GLU A 176 8.07 -2.87 15.95
N VAL A 177 8.52 -2.74 14.68
CA VAL A 177 9.07 -3.86 13.90
C VAL A 177 10.35 -4.44 14.51
N ASP A 178 11.21 -3.59 15.07
CA ASP A 178 12.51 -3.99 15.64
C ASP A 178 12.41 -4.36 17.13
N SER A 179 11.22 -4.29 17.72
CA SER A 179 11.01 -4.66 19.12
C SER A 179 10.95 -6.17 19.29
N VAL A 180 11.75 -6.70 20.19
CA VAL A 180 11.82 -8.12 20.52
C VAL A 180 11.60 -8.32 22.01
N GLN A 181 10.66 -9.19 22.36
CA GLN A 181 10.43 -9.58 23.74
C GLN A 181 10.45 -11.11 23.86
N TYR A 182 11.42 -11.64 24.59
CA TYR A 182 11.49 -13.08 24.81
C TYR A 182 10.50 -13.56 25.87
N GLY A 183 9.98 -14.75 25.66
CA GLY A 183 9.04 -15.38 26.58
C GLY A 183 8.33 -16.58 25.96
N THR A 184 7.23 -16.96 26.58
CA THR A 184 6.31 -18.00 26.10
C THR A 184 4.88 -17.48 26.13
N LEU A 185 4.06 -17.96 25.21
CA LEU A 185 2.63 -17.64 25.12
C LEU A 185 1.83 -18.93 25.02
N SER A 186 0.95 -19.14 26.00
CA SER A 186 0.09 -20.34 26.04
C SER A 186 -1.02 -20.29 24.98
N ASP A 187 -1.71 -21.40 24.79
CA ASP A 187 -2.87 -21.48 23.91
C ASP A 187 -4.08 -20.67 24.44
N THR A 188 -4.04 -20.26 25.72
CA THR A 188 -5.06 -19.40 26.34
C THR A 188 -4.68 -17.92 26.32
N GLY A 189 -3.47 -17.58 25.81
CA GLY A 189 -2.96 -16.22 25.77
C GLY A 189 -2.26 -15.76 27.06
N GLU A 190 -1.97 -16.67 27.98
CA GLU A 190 -1.15 -16.38 29.15
C GLU A 190 0.31 -16.27 28.75
N MET A 191 0.97 -15.18 29.15
CA MET A 191 2.33 -14.83 28.74
C MET A 191 3.26 -14.93 29.96
N ALA A 192 4.42 -15.58 29.76
CA ALA A 192 5.53 -15.56 30.69
C ALA A 192 6.74 -14.93 30.01
N LEU A 193 7.17 -13.78 30.50
CA LEU A 193 8.31 -13.03 29.94
C LEU A 193 9.64 -13.57 30.45
N SER A 194 10.68 -13.44 29.64
CA SER A 194 12.06 -13.76 29.95
C SER A 194 12.98 -12.65 29.46
N ASP A 195 14.00 -12.33 30.23
CA ASP A 195 15.01 -11.34 29.85
C ASP A 195 16.05 -11.90 28.85
N THR A 196 16.05 -13.24 28.69
CA THR A 196 17.05 -13.92 27.85
C THR A 196 16.41 -14.89 26.88
N ARG A 197 17.03 -15.00 25.72
CA ARG A 197 16.71 -16.06 24.75
C ARG A 197 17.20 -17.42 25.27
N SER A 198 16.34 -18.43 25.25
CA SER A 198 16.67 -19.80 25.58
C SER A 198 16.09 -20.77 24.52
N ALA A 199 16.31 -22.07 24.68
CA ALA A 199 15.70 -23.07 23.82
C ALA A 199 14.17 -23.18 23.98
N GLU A 200 13.64 -22.67 25.10
CA GLU A 200 12.22 -22.74 25.44
C GLU A 200 11.50 -21.40 25.19
N THR A 201 12.24 -20.29 24.96
CA THR A 201 11.69 -18.95 24.76
C THR A 201 11.80 -18.50 23.31
N TYR A 202 10.82 -17.74 22.87
CA TYR A 202 10.76 -17.14 21.54
C TYR A 202 10.32 -15.68 21.63
N ASP A 203 10.28 -14.98 20.51
CA ASP A 203 9.77 -13.61 20.45
C ASP A 203 8.23 -13.62 20.54
N VAL A 204 7.70 -13.20 21.69
CA VAL A 204 6.26 -13.16 21.93
C VAL A 204 5.55 -12.06 21.16
N ILE A 205 6.26 -10.97 20.79
CA ILE A 205 5.69 -9.92 19.94
C ILE A 205 5.35 -10.51 18.57
N ASN A 206 6.30 -11.22 17.95
CA ASN A 206 6.08 -11.88 16.69
C ASN A 206 4.96 -12.94 16.74
N GLU A 207 4.88 -13.71 17.83
CA GLU A 207 3.80 -14.69 18.02
C GLU A 207 2.42 -14.02 18.10
N ILE A 208 2.32 -12.88 18.80
CA ILE A 208 1.07 -12.11 18.86
C ILE A 208 0.68 -11.60 17.46
N VAL A 209 1.63 -11.09 16.68
CA VAL A 209 1.42 -10.64 15.29
C VAL A 209 0.85 -11.80 14.45
N ILE A 210 1.46 -12.99 14.53
CA ILE A 210 1.02 -14.18 13.79
C ILE A 210 -0.43 -14.54 14.17
N ARG A 211 -0.79 -14.52 15.47
CA ARG A 211 -2.15 -14.79 15.92
C ARG A 211 -3.16 -13.75 15.42
N VAL A 212 -2.79 -12.48 15.43
CA VAL A 212 -3.68 -11.41 14.92
C VAL A 212 -3.94 -11.59 13.43
N ILE A 213 -2.90 -11.83 12.63
CA ILE A 213 -3.02 -12.08 11.18
C ILE A 213 -3.84 -13.35 10.93
N GLY A 214 -3.54 -14.44 11.65
CA GLY A 214 -4.24 -15.71 11.52
C GLY A 214 -5.74 -15.63 11.84
N ASN A 215 -6.13 -14.67 12.68
CA ASN A 215 -7.54 -14.38 13.02
C ASN A 215 -8.14 -13.26 12.15
N GLY A 216 -7.48 -12.85 11.05
CA GLY A 216 -7.97 -11.82 10.12
C GLY A 216 -7.96 -10.40 10.68
N GLY A 217 -7.05 -10.08 11.60
CA GLY A 217 -6.76 -8.73 12.05
C GLY A 217 -5.73 -8.06 11.13
N GLU A 218 -5.77 -6.74 11.07
CA GLU A 218 -4.81 -5.93 10.34
C GLU A 218 -3.62 -5.57 11.23
N VAL A 219 -2.40 -5.61 10.67
CA VAL A 219 -1.17 -5.25 11.40
C VAL A 219 -0.47 -4.11 10.68
N LEU A 220 -0.17 -3.05 11.44
CA LEU A 220 0.62 -1.92 10.99
C LEU A 220 1.96 -1.88 11.72
N GLY A 221 3.05 -2.13 10.99
CA GLY A 221 4.41 -2.01 11.52
C GLY A 221 4.91 -0.57 11.52
N VAL A 222 5.52 -0.13 12.61
CA VAL A 222 6.26 1.14 12.71
C VAL A 222 7.75 0.83 12.89
N LEU A 223 8.63 1.66 12.29
CA LEU A 223 10.08 1.38 12.29
C LEU A 223 10.78 2.01 13.49
N THR A 224 10.22 3.10 14.04
CA THR A 224 10.85 3.83 15.14
C THR A 224 9.78 4.41 16.08
N GLU A 225 10.15 4.62 17.33
CA GLU A 225 9.32 5.37 18.30
C GLU A 225 8.94 6.79 17.82
N ALA A 226 9.67 7.35 16.82
CA ALA A 226 9.37 8.66 16.27
C ALA A 226 8.17 8.63 15.30
N ASP A 227 7.79 7.45 14.81
CA ASP A 227 6.68 7.29 13.85
C ASP A 227 5.30 7.29 14.55
N ALA A 228 5.24 6.91 15.85
CA ALA A 228 3.98 6.84 16.61
C ALA A 228 4.20 7.29 18.07
N PRO A 229 3.12 7.62 18.82
CA PRO A 229 3.21 7.99 20.24
C PRO A 229 3.86 6.91 21.10
N LYS A 230 4.76 7.32 22.01
CA LYS A 230 5.53 6.39 22.86
C LYS A 230 4.66 5.50 23.75
N GLU A 231 3.51 6.01 24.18
CA GLU A 231 2.57 5.25 25.01
C GLU A 231 1.90 4.07 24.27
N LEU A 232 2.04 4.01 22.95
CA LEU A 232 1.54 2.91 22.11
C LEU A 232 2.61 1.86 21.81
N MET A 233 3.85 2.10 22.26
CA MET A 233 4.97 1.19 21.99
C MET A 233 5.20 0.21 23.14
N PRO A 234 5.73 -0.98 22.88
CA PRO A 234 6.10 -1.53 21.57
C PRO A 234 4.88 -2.04 20.75
N MET A 235 3.69 -2.09 21.35
CA MET A 235 2.50 -2.65 20.73
C MET A 235 1.23 -2.02 21.28
N ALA A 236 0.28 -1.74 20.41
CA ALA A 236 -1.06 -1.31 20.79
C ALA A 236 -2.12 -1.94 19.88
N ALA A 237 -3.32 -2.17 20.41
CA ALA A 237 -4.38 -2.87 19.71
C ALA A 237 -5.73 -2.16 19.81
N VAL A 238 -6.51 -2.28 18.74
CA VAL A 238 -7.94 -1.95 18.68
C VAL A 238 -8.73 -3.25 18.61
N LEU A 239 -9.77 -3.38 19.45
CA LEU A 239 -10.58 -4.57 19.54
C LEU A 239 -11.82 -4.50 18.63
N ARG A 240 -12.30 -5.67 18.20
CA ARG A 240 -13.54 -5.84 17.43
C ARG A 240 -14.77 -5.51 18.30
N TRP A 241 -14.72 -5.93 19.58
CA TRP A 241 -15.74 -5.70 20.60
C TRP A 241 -15.08 -5.58 21.97
N ALA A 242 -15.77 -4.95 22.90
CA ALA A 242 -15.37 -4.84 24.31
C ALA A 242 -15.65 -6.13 25.07
#